data_b0db1962ec9430fad3914ab0c55cbf77
#
_entry.id   b0db1962ec9430fad3914ab0c55cbf77
#
_cell.length_a   1.000
_cell.length_b   1.000
_cell.length_c   1.000
_cell.angle_alpha   90.00
_cell.angle_beta   90.00
_cell.angle_gamma   90.00
#
_symmetry.space_group_name_H-M   'P 1'
#
loop_
_entity.id
_entity.type
_entity.pdbx_description
1 polymer ?
#
loop_
_entity_poly.entity_id
_entity_poly.type
_entity_poly.pdbx_seq_one_letter_code
_entity_poly.pdbx_strand_id
1 'polypeptide(L)'
;DFLGEYIPKVSGEYMEYRNRMLDDLKFEIDDGEHGRLHTLRVLLNALLIAKQRGLTDADTDKLCTAAIFHDVGRTNNGVDDQHGRQSAEYYRDFARHYGGYDKTVDNLIIYHCLPDDVGKKAMPKSDWELYDILKDADALDRVRFGIEALDINQLRTPEAKTMTMIAEQIIQGVKLPEPELEQETNRGMEMQ
;
A
#
# COMPACT_ATOMS: atom_id res chain seq x y z
N ASP A 1 5.32 -21.89 10.06
CA ASP A 1 5.05 -21.50 8.67
C ASP A 1 4.45 -20.11 8.64
N PHE A 2 5.21 -19.12 8.15
CA PHE A 2 4.81 -17.71 8.12
C PHE A 2 3.46 -17.51 7.41
N LEU A 3 3.24 -18.14 6.25
CA LEU A 3 1.99 -18.01 5.51
C LEU A 3 0.80 -18.60 6.29
N GLY A 4 0.97 -19.76 6.91
CA GLY A 4 -0.07 -20.37 7.73
C GLY A 4 -0.41 -19.57 8.99
N GLU A 5 0.55 -18.82 9.52
CA GLU A 5 0.37 -18.04 10.74
C GLU A 5 -0.18 -16.64 10.50
N TYR A 6 0.40 -15.88 9.56
CA TYR A 6 0.11 -14.45 9.42
C TYR A 6 -0.93 -14.11 8.37
N ILE A 7 -1.02 -14.84 7.27
CA ILE A 7 -2.02 -14.56 6.22
C ILE A 7 -3.45 -14.61 6.77
N PRO A 8 -3.85 -15.63 7.54
CA PRO A 8 -5.19 -15.65 8.15
C PRO A 8 -5.44 -14.48 9.08
N LYS A 9 -4.40 -14.01 9.82
CA LYS A 9 -4.53 -12.89 10.76
C LYS A 9 -4.75 -11.55 10.08
N VAL A 10 -4.22 -11.35 8.88
CA VAL A 10 -4.32 -10.07 8.17
C VAL A 10 -5.42 -10.03 7.12
N SER A 11 -6.00 -11.16 6.74
CA SER A 11 -6.95 -11.22 5.61
C SER A 11 -8.18 -10.33 5.80
N GLY A 12 -8.75 -10.30 6.99
CA GLY A 12 -9.90 -9.45 7.31
C GLY A 12 -9.56 -7.97 7.25
N GLU A 13 -8.46 -7.56 7.88
CA GLU A 13 -7.99 -6.17 7.88
C GLU A 13 -7.60 -5.73 6.45
N TYR A 14 -6.91 -6.57 5.69
CA TYR A 14 -6.58 -6.30 4.31
C TYR A 14 -7.83 -6.05 3.46
N MET A 15 -8.87 -6.87 3.58
CA MET A 15 -10.12 -6.70 2.85
C MET A 15 -10.85 -5.42 3.24
N GLU A 16 -10.82 -5.04 4.52
CA GLU A 16 -11.41 -3.79 4.98
C GLU A 16 -10.71 -2.58 4.34
N TYR A 17 -9.38 -2.50 4.43
CA TYR A 17 -8.60 -1.41 3.80
C TYR A 17 -8.77 -1.39 2.28
N ARG A 18 -8.74 -2.57 1.65
CA ARG A 18 -8.94 -2.71 0.20
C ARG A 18 -10.28 -2.16 -0.25
N ASN A 19 -11.36 -2.50 0.43
CA ASN A 19 -12.69 -2.03 0.08
C ASN A 19 -12.81 -0.51 0.27
N ARG A 20 -12.36 0.01 1.39
CA ARG A 20 -12.33 1.47 1.63
C ARG A 20 -11.57 2.22 0.53
N MET A 21 -10.45 1.67 0.06
CA MET A 21 -9.61 2.30 -0.94
C MET A 21 -10.20 2.26 -2.34
N LEU A 22 -10.76 1.10 -2.75
CA LEU A 22 -11.20 0.90 -4.14
C LEU A 22 -12.40 1.76 -4.51
N ASP A 23 -13.26 2.06 -3.55
CA ASP A 23 -14.50 2.82 -3.79
C ASP A 23 -14.23 4.32 -3.96
N ASP A 24 -13.20 4.87 -3.30
CA ASP A 24 -13.05 6.31 -3.15
C ASP A 24 -11.82 6.91 -3.86
N LEU A 25 -10.84 6.09 -4.28
CA LEU A 25 -9.58 6.59 -4.83
C LEU A 25 -9.53 6.53 -6.36
N LYS A 26 -9.06 7.64 -6.95
CA LYS A 26 -8.72 7.75 -8.37
C LYS A 26 -7.21 7.82 -8.52
N PHE A 27 -6.65 6.83 -9.19
CA PHE A 27 -5.24 6.82 -9.56
C PHE A 27 -5.06 7.50 -10.90
N GLU A 28 -4.09 8.41 -11.02
CA GLU A 28 -3.71 9.05 -12.28
C GLU A 28 -3.13 8.02 -13.26
N ILE A 29 -2.36 7.05 -12.73
CA ILE A 29 -1.87 5.89 -13.47
C ILE A 29 -2.43 4.65 -12.79
N ASP A 30 -3.23 3.89 -13.50
CA ASP A 30 -3.78 2.62 -13.04
C ASP A 30 -3.33 1.48 -13.97
N ASP A 31 -2.05 1.44 -14.26
CA ASP A 31 -1.40 0.33 -14.94
C ASP A 31 -0.81 -0.69 -13.95
N GLY A 32 -0.20 -1.74 -14.46
CA GLY A 32 0.33 -2.82 -13.65
C GLY A 32 1.55 -2.48 -12.79
N GLU A 33 2.19 -1.30 -12.99
CA GLU A 33 3.47 -0.98 -12.35
C GLU A 33 3.32 -0.16 -11.07
N HIS A 34 2.52 0.92 -11.09
CA HIS A 34 2.36 1.84 -9.95
C HIS A 34 0.90 2.12 -9.61
N GLY A 35 -0.02 1.45 -10.26
CA GLY A 35 -1.44 1.61 -10.06
C GLY A 35 -1.97 0.84 -8.85
N ARG A 36 -3.25 0.57 -8.91
CA ARG A 36 -4.04 -0.03 -7.84
C ARG A 36 -3.51 -1.39 -7.39
N LEU A 37 -3.04 -2.24 -8.31
CA LEU A 37 -2.49 -3.56 -7.98
C LEU A 37 -1.19 -3.45 -7.16
N HIS A 38 -0.29 -2.54 -7.52
CA HIS A 38 0.91 -2.25 -6.74
C HIS A 38 0.54 -1.80 -5.32
N THR A 39 -0.34 -0.83 -5.20
CA THR A 39 -0.81 -0.33 -3.90
C THR A 39 -1.41 -1.43 -3.02
N LEU A 40 -2.20 -2.35 -3.59
CA LEU A 40 -2.77 -3.48 -2.86
C LEU A 40 -1.69 -4.44 -2.34
N ARG A 41 -0.64 -4.70 -3.13
CA ARG A 41 0.47 -5.55 -2.69
C ARG A 41 1.33 -4.88 -1.63
N VAL A 42 1.60 -3.58 -1.77
CA VAL A 42 2.30 -2.79 -0.74
C VAL A 42 1.50 -2.77 0.57
N LEU A 43 0.18 -2.56 0.50
CA LEU A 43 -0.70 -2.65 1.67
C LEU A 43 -0.59 -4.01 2.37
N LEU A 44 -0.62 -5.11 1.63
CA LEU A 44 -0.52 -6.44 2.21
C LEU A 44 0.86 -6.69 2.82
N ASN A 45 1.94 -6.29 2.15
CA ASN A 45 3.29 -6.35 2.69
C ASN A 45 3.40 -5.56 4.01
N ALA A 46 2.87 -4.33 4.05
CA ALA A 46 2.88 -3.49 5.24
C ALA A 46 2.12 -4.13 6.41
N LEU A 47 0.93 -4.69 6.16
CA LEU A 47 0.15 -5.41 7.18
C LEU A 47 0.90 -6.63 7.74
N LEU A 48 1.54 -7.41 6.88
CA LEU A 48 2.30 -8.60 7.30
C LEU A 48 3.50 -8.19 8.16
N ILE A 49 4.24 -7.16 7.78
CA ILE A 49 5.35 -6.63 8.59
C ILE A 49 4.81 -6.10 9.92
N ALA A 50 3.74 -5.31 9.90
CA ALA A 50 3.12 -4.73 11.10
C ALA A 50 2.72 -5.80 12.11
N LYS A 51 2.07 -6.87 11.65
CA LYS A 51 1.64 -7.99 12.52
C LYS A 51 2.82 -8.77 13.07
N GLN A 52 3.82 -9.06 12.25
CA GLN A 52 5.03 -9.77 12.70
C GLN A 52 5.81 -8.96 13.73
N ARG A 53 5.85 -7.64 13.56
CA ARG A 53 6.52 -6.71 14.46
C ARG A 53 5.73 -6.39 15.71
N GLY A 54 4.43 -6.65 15.72
CA GLY A 54 3.54 -6.38 16.85
C GLY A 54 3.22 -4.89 17.01
N LEU A 55 3.04 -4.16 15.91
CA LEU A 55 2.60 -2.76 15.95
C LEU A 55 1.24 -2.63 16.62
N THR A 56 1.00 -1.48 17.25
CA THR A 56 -0.32 -1.13 17.77
C THR A 56 -1.33 -0.97 16.63
N ASP A 57 -2.63 -1.09 16.93
CA ASP A 57 -3.68 -0.86 15.93
C ASP A 57 -3.61 0.57 15.35
N ALA A 58 -3.31 1.56 16.19
CA ALA A 58 -3.17 2.95 15.76
C ALA A 58 -1.99 3.15 14.78
N ASP A 59 -0.83 2.53 15.05
CA ASP A 59 0.32 2.62 14.16
C ASP A 59 0.12 1.80 12.89
N THR A 60 -0.55 0.66 12.99
CA THR A 60 -0.97 -0.14 11.83
C THR A 60 -1.90 0.66 10.92
N ASP A 61 -2.88 1.38 11.47
CA ASP A 61 -3.80 2.22 10.69
C ASP A 61 -3.06 3.35 9.97
N LYS A 62 -2.12 4.04 10.63
CA LYS A 62 -1.28 5.07 10.00
C LYS A 62 -0.44 4.49 8.85
N LEU A 63 0.21 3.35 9.09
CA LEU A 63 1.03 2.68 8.10
C LEU A 63 0.20 2.24 6.87
N CYS A 64 -0.95 1.61 7.09
CA CYS A 64 -1.83 1.16 6.02
C CYS A 64 -2.42 2.33 5.23
N THR A 65 -2.80 3.42 5.92
CA THR A 65 -3.25 4.64 5.26
C THR A 65 -2.13 5.22 4.38
N ALA A 66 -0.91 5.30 4.89
CA ALA A 66 0.22 5.76 4.08
C ALA A 66 0.50 4.83 2.88
N ALA A 67 0.41 3.53 3.06
CA ALA A 67 0.57 2.55 1.98
C ALA A 67 -0.48 2.71 0.88
N ILE A 68 -1.72 3.04 1.24
CA ILE A 68 -2.81 3.29 0.29
C ILE A 68 -2.54 4.53 -0.56
N PHE A 69 -2.05 5.61 0.06
CA PHE A 69 -1.93 6.90 -0.60
C PHE A 69 -0.55 7.17 -1.21
N HIS A 70 0.49 6.35 -0.93
CA HIS A 70 1.87 6.71 -1.27
C HIS A 70 2.10 7.06 -2.74
N ASP A 71 1.48 6.33 -3.66
CA ASP A 71 1.64 6.47 -5.12
C ASP A 71 0.40 7.02 -5.85
N VAL A 72 -0.69 7.37 -5.14
CA VAL A 72 -1.96 7.77 -5.75
C VAL A 72 -1.84 9.00 -6.67
N GLY A 73 -0.93 9.90 -6.36
CA GLY A 73 -0.67 11.12 -7.14
C GLY A 73 0.43 10.97 -8.19
N ARG A 74 0.90 9.76 -8.47
CA ARG A 74 1.96 9.50 -9.44
C ARG A 74 1.44 9.70 -10.87
N THR A 75 2.17 10.45 -11.69
CA THR A 75 1.76 10.82 -13.06
C THR A 75 2.59 10.13 -14.15
N ASN A 76 3.62 9.37 -13.79
CA ASN A 76 4.47 8.62 -14.70
C ASN A 76 5.13 7.41 -14.02
N ASN A 77 5.63 6.45 -14.80
CA ASN A 77 6.32 5.25 -14.31
C ASN A 77 7.85 5.42 -14.21
N GLY A 78 8.37 6.59 -14.52
CA GLY A 78 9.80 6.88 -14.45
C GLY A 78 10.29 7.17 -13.03
N VAL A 79 11.58 7.45 -12.91
CA VAL A 79 12.16 7.96 -11.68
C VAL A 79 11.60 9.36 -11.43
N ASP A 80 10.89 9.52 -10.32
CA ASP A 80 10.23 10.75 -9.93
C ASP A 80 10.32 10.94 -8.42
N ASP A 81 11.06 11.95 -7.97
CA ASP A 81 11.23 12.30 -6.56
C ASP A 81 10.13 13.25 -6.04
N GLN A 82 9.20 13.66 -6.90
CA GLN A 82 8.10 14.57 -6.57
C GLN A 82 6.77 13.85 -6.30
N HIS A 83 6.62 12.60 -6.76
CA HIS A 83 5.34 11.90 -6.63
C HIS A 83 4.86 11.75 -5.19
N GLY A 84 5.77 11.64 -4.22
CA GLY A 84 5.40 11.62 -2.80
C GLY A 84 4.71 12.92 -2.34
N ARG A 85 5.14 14.08 -2.85
CA ARG A 85 4.47 15.37 -2.57
C ARG A 85 3.10 15.45 -3.23
N GLN A 86 2.99 15.02 -4.48
CA GLN A 86 1.72 14.99 -5.22
C GLN A 86 0.72 14.05 -4.53
N SER A 87 1.17 12.87 -4.11
CA SER A 87 0.36 11.92 -3.35
C SER A 87 -0.09 12.47 -2.00
N ALA A 88 0.79 13.22 -1.29
CA ALA A 88 0.43 13.86 -0.03
C ALA A 88 -0.59 15.00 -0.22
N GLU A 89 -0.54 15.73 -1.34
CA GLU A 89 -1.58 16.71 -1.67
C GLU A 89 -2.94 16.03 -1.86
N TYR A 90 -2.96 14.90 -2.58
CA TYR A 90 -4.17 14.09 -2.74
C TYR A 90 -4.69 13.59 -1.38
N TYR A 91 -3.82 13.06 -0.52
CA TYR A 91 -4.20 12.64 0.84
C TYR A 91 -4.80 13.78 1.66
N ARG A 92 -4.20 14.96 1.63
CA ARG A 92 -4.70 16.15 2.36
C ARG A 92 -6.07 16.58 1.85
N ASP A 93 -6.28 16.54 0.53
CA ASP A 93 -7.58 16.86 -0.08
C ASP A 93 -8.63 15.83 0.31
N PHE A 94 -8.30 14.56 0.26
CA PHE A 94 -9.15 13.48 0.75
C PHE A 94 -9.51 13.69 2.24
N ALA A 95 -8.53 13.93 3.08
CA ALA A 95 -8.74 14.14 4.51
C ALA A 95 -9.57 15.41 4.84
N ARG A 96 -9.52 16.44 3.99
CA ARG A 96 -10.38 17.62 4.13
C ARG A 96 -11.87 17.26 3.91
N HIS A 97 -12.15 16.33 3.02
CA HIS A 97 -13.52 15.94 2.70
C HIS A 97 -14.08 14.92 3.68
N TYR A 98 -13.27 13.94 4.07
CA TYR A 98 -13.70 12.77 4.84
C TYR A 98 -13.24 12.79 6.30
N GLY A 99 -12.36 13.71 6.64
CA GLY A 99 -11.71 13.75 7.96
C GLY A 99 -10.49 12.79 8.05
N GLY A 100 -9.90 12.72 9.24
CA GLY A 100 -8.84 11.75 9.53
C GLY A 100 -7.42 12.16 9.11
N TYR A 101 -7.15 13.47 8.90
CA TYR A 101 -5.78 13.91 8.66
C TYR A 101 -4.84 13.53 9.81
N ASP A 102 -3.72 12.92 9.48
CA ASP A 102 -2.65 12.59 10.41
C ASP A 102 -1.29 13.07 9.85
N LYS A 103 -0.53 13.78 10.69
CA LYS A 103 0.76 14.36 10.27
C LYS A 103 1.83 13.30 10.02
N THR A 104 1.81 12.20 10.77
CA THR A 104 2.72 11.07 10.53
C THR A 104 2.45 10.47 9.16
N VAL A 105 1.18 10.17 8.84
CA VAL A 105 0.78 9.66 7.51
C VAL A 105 1.25 10.59 6.39
N ASP A 106 1.02 11.89 6.54
CA ASP A 106 1.47 12.91 5.57
C ASP A 106 2.99 12.88 5.35
N ASN A 107 3.76 12.79 6.43
CA ASN A 107 5.22 12.66 6.37
C ASN A 107 5.65 11.37 5.65
N LEU A 108 5.05 10.23 6.01
CA LEU A 108 5.35 8.94 5.38
C LEU A 108 5.14 9.01 3.87
N ILE A 109 4.02 9.57 3.42
CA ILE A 109 3.68 9.71 2.00
C ILE A 109 4.69 10.64 1.30
N ILE A 110 4.99 11.82 1.86
CA ILE A 110 5.91 12.79 1.23
C ILE A 110 7.29 12.18 0.99
N TYR A 111 7.81 11.48 1.99
CA TYR A 111 9.24 11.13 2.03
C TYR A 111 9.55 9.70 1.61
N HIS A 112 8.54 8.84 1.35
CA HIS A 112 8.80 7.44 1.00
C HIS A 112 9.70 7.27 -0.23
N CYS A 113 9.58 8.15 -1.22
CA CYS A 113 10.34 8.08 -2.47
C CYS A 113 11.75 8.71 -2.40
N LEU A 114 12.09 9.36 -1.28
CA LEU A 114 13.37 10.04 -1.11
C LEU A 114 14.40 9.17 -0.40
N PRO A 115 15.72 9.50 -0.49
CA PRO A 115 16.74 8.84 0.29
C PRO A 115 16.45 8.88 1.80
N ASP A 116 16.87 7.83 2.53
CA ASP A 116 16.52 7.65 3.95
C ASP A 116 17.04 8.77 4.84
N ASP A 117 18.25 9.29 4.57
CA ASP A 117 18.81 10.40 5.32
C ASP A 117 18.03 11.71 5.12
N VAL A 118 17.48 11.91 3.92
CA VAL A 118 16.61 13.07 3.62
C VAL A 118 15.28 12.94 4.36
N GLY A 119 14.61 11.79 4.23
CA GLY A 119 13.32 11.55 4.87
C GLY A 119 13.43 11.58 6.40
N LYS A 120 14.39 10.86 6.98
CA LYS A 120 14.58 10.81 8.44
C LYS A 120 14.98 12.14 9.05
N LYS A 121 15.70 12.99 8.30
CA LYS A 121 16.03 14.35 8.75
C LYS A 121 14.81 15.28 8.79
N ALA A 122 13.84 15.04 7.91
CA ALA A 122 12.67 15.89 7.74
C ALA A 122 11.49 15.53 8.65
N MET A 123 11.51 14.36 9.29
CA MET A 123 10.43 13.87 10.16
C MET A 123 10.91 13.59 11.59
N PRO A 124 10.00 13.58 12.60
CA PRO A 124 10.35 13.20 13.96
C PRO A 124 10.81 11.74 14.05
N LYS A 125 11.67 11.44 15.00
CA LYS A 125 12.18 10.07 15.22
C LYS A 125 11.07 9.05 15.52
N SER A 126 9.96 9.50 16.09
CA SER A 126 8.78 8.66 16.34
C SER A 126 8.19 8.06 15.07
N ASP A 127 8.39 8.68 13.91
CA ASP A 127 7.83 8.23 12.64
C ASP A 127 8.78 7.26 11.89
N TRP A 128 10.04 7.15 12.34
CA TRP A 128 11.07 6.39 11.60
C TRP A 128 10.76 4.90 11.45
N GLU A 129 10.15 4.28 12.46
CA GLU A 129 9.79 2.88 12.40
C GLU A 129 8.75 2.62 11.30
N LEU A 130 7.67 3.42 11.27
CA LEU A 130 6.64 3.32 10.24
C LEU A 130 7.19 3.68 8.85
N TYR A 131 8.09 4.65 8.79
CA TYR A 131 8.78 5.03 7.56
C TYR A 131 9.61 3.88 6.98
N ASP A 132 10.43 3.23 7.81
CA ASP A 132 11.23 2.10 7.40
C ASP A 132 10.36 0.93 6.91
N ILE A 133 9.25 0.65 7.61
CA ILE A 133 8.30 -0.40 7.21
C ILE A 133 7.61 -0.07 5.89
N LEU A 134 7.15 1.17 5.69
CA LEU A 134 6.51 1.57 4.44
C LEU A 134 7.46 1.40 3.25
N LYS A 135 8.70 1.87 3.39
CA LYS A 135 9.72 1.75 2.33
C LYS A 135 10.09 0.30 2.04
N ASP A 136 10.12 -0.55 3.06
CA ASP A 136 10.37 -1.98 2.87
C ASP A 136 9.18 -2.68 2.21
N ALA A 137 7.96 -2.34 2.59
CA ALA A 137 6.74 -2.87 1.97
C ALA A 137 6.66 -2.53 0.47
N ASP A 138 7.02 -1.29 0.11
CA ASP A 138 7.13 -0.84 -1.28
C ASP A 138 8.28 -1.54 -2.01
N ALA A 139 9.48 -1.61 -1.39
CA ALA A 139 10.63 -2.28 -1.97
C ALA A 139 10.40 -3.78 -2.22
N LEU A 140 9.69 -4.48 -1.34
CA LEU A 140 9.32 -5.88 -1.53
C LEU A 140 8.53 -6.12 -2.81
N ASP A 141 7.70 -5.18 -3.23
CA ASP A 141 6.94 -5.32 -4.46
C ASP A 141 7.78 -5.23 -5.74
N ARG A 142 9.07 -4.85 -5.63
CA ARG A 142 10.00 -4.86 -6.77
C ARG A 142 10.21 -6.25 -7.37
N VAL A 143 9.94 -7.32 -6.62
CA VAL A 143 9.97 -8.71 -7.14
C VAL A 143 9.02 -8.92 -8.32
N ARG A 144 8.07 -7.99 -8.58
CA ARG A 144 7.23 -7.99 -9.79
C ARG A 144 8.02 -7.82 -11.08
N PHE A 145 9.22 -7.26 -10.99
CA PHE A 145 10.16 -7.11 -12.12
C PHE A 145 11.21 -8.23 -12.19
N GLY A 146 11.10 -9.27 -11.37
CA GLY A 146 12.05 -10.35 -11.18
C GLY A 146 12.71 -10.30 -9.80
N ILE A 147 13.10 -11.45 -9.28
CA ILE A 147 13.67 -11.55 -7.92
C ILE A 147 14.96 -10.72 -7.79
N GLU A 148 15.72 -10.61 -8.84
CA GLU A 148 16.96 -9.82 -8.91
C GLU A 148 16.72 -8.30 -8.85
N ALA A 149 15.49 -7.84 -9.05
CA ALA A 149 15.15 -6.41 -8.93
C ALA A 149 15.05 -5.95 -7.47
N LEU A 150 15.00 -6.90 -6.51
CA LEU A 150 14.99 -6.64 -5.09
C LEU A 150 16.39 -6.87 -4.50
N ASP A 151 17.04 -5.81 -4.02
CA ASP A 151 18.23 -5.93 -3.20
C ASP A 151 17.86 -6.06 -1.71
N ILE A 152 17.94 -7.27 -1.16
CA ILE A 152 17.61 -7.57 0.24
C ILE A 152 18.46 -6.73 1.22
N ASN A 153 19.67 -6.32 0.83
CA ASN A 153 20.53 -5.49 1.68
C ASN A 153 20.00 -4.06 1.84
N GLN A 154 19.13 -3.61 0.94
CA GLN A 154 18.48 -2.31 1.03
C GLN A 154 17.24 -2.33 1.94
N LEU A 155 16.76 -3.50 2.34
CA LEU A 155 15.67 -3.61 3.31
C LEU A 155 16.17 -3.26 4.71
N ARG A 156 15.34 -2.53 5.45
CA ARG A 156 15.65 -1.91 6.73
C ARG A 156 15.25 -2.78 7.90
N THR A 157 14.10 -3.45 7.78
CA THR A 157 13.52 -4.24 8.86
C THR A 157 13.88 -5.72 8.74
N PRO A 158 14.14 -6.43 9.84
CA PRO A 158 14.43 -7.86 9.81
C PRO A 158 13.27 -8.68 9.27
N GLU A 159 12.03 -8.25 9.52
CA GLU A 159 10.81 -8.91 9.03
C GLU A 159 10.78 -8.91 7.50
N ALA A 160 10.99 -7.75 6.87
CA ALA A 160 11.00 -7.64 5.41
C ALA A 160 12.07 -8.51 4.76
N LYS A 161 13.26 -8.63 5.37
CA LYS A 161 14.35 -9.48 4.85
C LYS A 161 13.99 -10.96 4.74
N THR A 162 13.01 -11.42 5.49
CA THR A 162 12.51 -12.81 5.46
C THR A 162 11.31 -13.00 4.54
N MET A 163 10.79 -11.93 3.94
CA MET A 163 9.52 -11.95 3.19
C MET A 163 9.65 -12.10 1.67
N THR A 164 10.85 -12.27 1.13
CA THR A 164 11.06 -12.29 -0.33
C THR A 164 10.18 -13.33 -1.04
N MET A 165 10.17 -14.57 -0.55
CA MET A 165 9.33 -15.63 -1.14
C MET A 165 7.84 -15.35 -1.00
N ILE A 166 7.43 -14.70 0.09
CA ILE A 166 6.04 -14.29 0.34
C ILE A 166 5.64 -13.19 -0.64
N ALA A 167 6.53 -12.21 -0.86
CA ALA A 167 6.29 -11.14 -1.82
C ALA A 167 6.06 -11.68 -3.24
N GLU A 168 6.82 -12.69 -3.67
CA GLU A 168 6.57 -13.38 -4.96
C GLU A 168 5.20 -14.06 -5.02
N GLN A 169 4.78 -14.71 -3.94
CA GLN A 169 3.46 -15.34 -3.86
C GLN A 169 2.33 -14.31 -3.86
N ILE A 170 2.53 -13.17 -3.22
CA ILE A 170 1.56 -12.06 -3.20
C ILE A 170 1.30 -11.54 -4.61
N ILE A 171 2.31 -11.42 -5.47
CA ILE A 171 2.14 -10.99 -6.86
C ILE A 171 1.16 -11.89 -7.61
N GLN A 172 1.19 -13.19 -7.36
CA GLN A 172 0.31 -14.14 -8.01
C GLN A 172 -1.11 -14.15 -7.43
N GLY A 173 -1.28 -13.76 -6.16
CA GLY A 173 -2.52 -13.87 -5.41
C GLY A 173 -3.35 -12.59 -5.31
N VAL A 174 -2.73 -11.41 -5.42
CA VAL A 174 -3.43 -10.12 -5.31
C VAL A 174 -4.08 -9.77 -6.65
N LYS A 175 -5.41 -9.72 -6.66
CA LYS A 175 -6.22 -9.37 -7.84
C LYS A 175 -7.19 -8.24 -7.48
N LEU A 176 -7.58 -7.47 -8.50
CA LEU A 176 -8.71 -6.56 -8.38
C LEU A 176 -10.01 -7.38 -8.20
N PRO A 177 -11.03 -6.85 -7.48
CA PRO A 177 -12.34 -7.46 -7.48
C PRO A 177 -12.86 -7.48 -8.92
N GLU A 178 -13.49 -8.58 -9.31
CA GLU A 178 -14.23 -8.61 -10.56
C GLU A 178 -15.38 -7.59 -10.45
N PRO A 179 -15.65 -6.79 -11.52
CA PRO A 179 -16.82 -5.93 -11.52
C PRO A 179 -18.05 -6.81 -11.29
N GLU A 180 -18.90 -6.43 -10.35
CA GLU A 180 -20.20 -7.07 -10.19
C GLU A 180 -20.91 -6.94 -11.54
N LEU A 181 -21.09 -8.05 -12.22
CA LEU A 181 -21.96 -8.12 -13.38
C LEU A 181 -23.35 -7.79 -12.85
N GLU A 182 -23.84 -6.56 -13.13
CA GLU A 182 -25.24 -6.23 -12.94
C GLU A 182 -26.03 -7.36 -13.62
N GLN A 183 -26.63 -8.22 -12.80
CA GLN A 183 -27.60 -9.18 -13.28
C GLN A 183 -28.76 -8.32 -13.76
N GLU A 184 -28.77 -8.00 -15.06
CA GLU A 184 -29.98 -7.58 -15.74
C GLU A 184 -31.01 -8.68 -15.47
N THR A 185 -31.79 -8.46 -14.42
CA THR A 185 -33.01 -9.22 -14.21
C THR A 185 -33.91 -8.87 -15.39
N ASN A 186 -33.85 -9.74 -16.38
CA ASN A 186 -34.78 -9.82 -17.48
C ASN A 186 -36.16 -10.09 -16.88
N ARG A 187 -36.85 -9.03 -16.40
CA ARG A 187 -38.27 -9.07 -16.11
C ARG A 187 -38.96 -9.14 -17.46
N GLY A 188 -39.16 -10.38 -17.88
CA GLY A 188 -40.00 -10.70 -19.01
C GLY A 188 -41.29 -9.91 -18.90
N MET A 189 -41.54 -9.10 -19.88
CA MET A 189 -42.84 -8.60 -20.21
C MET A 189 -43.67 -9.79 -20.72
N GLU A 190 -44.38 -10.44 -19.80
CA GLU A 190 -45.60 -11.16 -20.20
C GLU A 190 -46.71 -10.09 -20.34
N MET A 191 -46.92 -9.70 -21.58
CA MET A 191 -48.21 -9.05 -22.00
C MET A 191 -49.15 -10.15 -22.39
N GLN A 192 -50.21 -10.27 -21.62
CA GLN A 192 -51.52 -10.76 -22.09
C GLN A 192 -52.40 -9.58 -22.56
#